data_c479f23fe7e7e0d501eda2192bc18df5
#
_entry.id   c479f23fe7e7e0d501eda2192bc18df5
#
_cell.length_a   1.000
_cell.length_b   1.000
_cell.length_c   1.000
_cell.angle_alpha   90.00
_cell.angle_beta   90.00
_cell.angle_gamma   90.00
#
_symmetry.space_group_name_H-M   'P 1'
#
loop_
_entity.id
_entity.type
_entity.pdbx_description
1 polymer ?
#
loop_
_entity_poly.entity_id
_entity_poly.type
_entity_poly.pdbx_seq_one_letter_code
_entity_poly.pdbx_strand_id
1 'polypeptide(L)'
;VLLLLYTVSVKAETGGRRMAISYNRMWKLLVDKKMSKADLRKAADIAPNTMTKLRRDEPVNLAILGRICDVLNCDYGDLMQYVPEENTNDQKT
;
A
#
# COMPACT_ATOMS: atom_id res chain seq x y z
N VAL A 1 14.59 -2.16 29.13
CA VAL A 1 13.29 -2.79 29.06
C VAL A 1 12.58 -2.45 27.78
N LEU A 2 12.48 -1.16 27.52
CA LEU A 2 11.86 -0.76 26.29
C LEU A 2 12.58 -1.32 25.09
N LEU A 3 13.87 -1.38 25.20
CA LEU A 3 14.64 -1.90 24.10
C LEU A 3 14.32 -3.33 23.81
N LEU A 4 14.07 -4.07 24.86
CA LEU A 4 13.76 -5.46 24.68
C LEU A 4 12.46 -5.62 23.94
N LEU A 5 11.49 -4.82 24.30
CA LEU A 5 10.23 -4.88 23.63
C LEU A 5 10.40 -4.56 22.19
N TYR A 6 11.21 -3.57 21.96
CA TYR A 6 11.46 -3.16 20.63
C TYR A 6 12.10 -4.27 19.84
N THR A 7 13.02 -4.95 20.45
CA THR A 7 13.70 -6.04 19.80
C THR A 7 12.72 -7.14 19.44
N VAL A 8 11.79 -7.38 20.31
CA VAL A 8 10.81 -8.39 20.04
C VAL A 8 9.99 -8.00 18.83
N SER A 9 9.67 -6.74 18.74
CA SER A 9 8.93 -6.30 17.60
C SER A 9 9.70 -6.53 16.32
N VAL A 10 10.96 -6.28 16.39
CA VAL A 10 11.79 -6.48 15.22
C VAL A 10 11.74 -7.91 14.80
N LYS A 11 11.79 -8.78 15.77
CA LYS A 11 11.74 -10.16 15.44
C LYS A 11 10.46 -10.54 14.78
N ALA A 12 9.41 -9.94 15.20
CA ALA A 12 8.14 -10.24 14.62
C ALA A 12 8.18 -10.03 13.13
N GLU A 13 8.94 -9.07 12.73
CA GLU A 13 9.01 -8.80 11.33
C GLU A 13 9.78 -9.79 10.58
N THR A 14 10.71 -10.39 11.24
CA THR A 14 11.56 -11.30 10.52
C THR A 14 10.81 -12.50 10.09
N GLY A 15 9.59 -12.63 10.44
CA GLY A 15 8.86 -13.76 9.99
C GLY A 15 8.74 -13.80 8.49
N GLY A 16 9.34 -12.88 7.82
CA GLY A 16 9.25 -12.87 6.38
C GLY A 16 7.85 -12.64 5.92
N ARG A 17 7.04 -12.09 6.80
CA ARG A 17 5.71 -11.88 6.43
C ARG A 17 5.61 -10.78 5.45
N ARG A 18 4.51 -10.73 4.79
CA ARG A 18 4.31 -9.71 3.83
C ARG A 18 4.25 -8.37 4.50
N MET A 19 4.42 -7.34 3.71
CA MET A 19 4.37 -6.00 4.21
C MET A 19 2.97 -5.66 4.70
N ALA A 20 2.89 -4.82 5.70
CA ALA A 20 1.62 -4.39 6.24
C ALA A 20 1.18 -3.11 5.54
N ILE A 21 0.76 -3.24 4.31
CA ILE A 21 0.38 -2.12 3.48
C ILE A 21 -1.02 -2.29 2.96
N SER A 22 -1.75 -1.20 2.85
CA SER A 22 -3.04 -1.21 2.19
C SER A 22 -3.12 -0.03 1.24
N TYR A 23 -3.62 -0.27 0.04
CA TYR A 23 -3.81 0.80 -0.94
C TYR A 23 -5.28 1.19 -1.06
N ASN A 24 -6.07 0.87 -0.05
CA ASN A 24 -7.48 1.21 -0.10
C ASN A 24 -7.73 2.68 -0.29
N ARG A 25 -6.88 3.52 0.27
CA ARG A 25 -7.03 4.95 0.09
C ARG A 25 -6.93 5.35 -1.36
N MET A 26 -6.02 4.70 -2.08
CA MET A 26 -5.85 4.97 -3.49
C MET A 26 -7.09 4.58 -4.28
N TRP A 27 -7.66 3.41 -3.98
CA TRP A 27 -8.85 2.96 -4.68
C TRP A 27 -10.02 3.89 -4.43
N LYS A 28 -10.17 4.37 -3.21
CA LYS A 28 -11.23 5.32 -2.90
C LYS A 28 -11.03 6.63 -3.64
N LEU A 29 -9.79 7.05 -3.74
CA LEU A 29 -9.48 8.27 -4.43
C LEU A 29 -9.83 8.16 -5.91
N LEU A 30 -9.60 6.99 -6.50
CA LEU A 30 -9.97 6.76 -7.89
C LEU A 30 -11.47 6.88 -8.06
N VAL A 31 -12.22 6.32 -7.13
CA VAL A 31 -13.67 6.41 -7.19
C VAL A 31 -14.11 7.86 -7.13
N ASP A 32 -13.50 8.63 -6.23
CA ASP A 32 -13.84 10.05 -6.10
C ASP A 32 -13.53 10.82 -7.37
N LYS A 33 -12.48 10.42 -8.07
CA LYS A 33 -12.09 11.11 -9.29
C LYS A 33 -12.70 10.49 -10.52
N LYS A 34 -13.54 9.47 -10.31
CA LYS A 34 -14.22 8.80 -11.41
C LYS A 34 -13.26 8.21 -12.43
N MET A 35 -12.18 7.62 -11.94
CA MET A 35 -11.19 6.96 -12.78
C MET A 35 -11.25 5.47 -12.55
N SER A 36 -11.11 4.71 -13.63
CA SER A 36 -11.02 3.27 -13.49
C SER A 36 -9.56 2.89 -13.23
N LYS A 37 -9.34 1.68 -12.81
CA LYS A 37 -7.98 1.19 -12.60
C LYS A 37 -7.21 1.22 -13.91
N ALA A 38 -7.87 0.90 -15.00
CA ALA A 38 -7.23 0.95 -16.30
C ALA A 38 -6.84 2.38 -16.68
N ASP A 39 -7.68 3.34 -16.33
CA ASP A 39 -7.36 4.73 -16.60
C ASP A 39 -6.12 5.15 -15.84
N LEU A 40 -6.03 4.75 -14.59
CA LEU A 40 -4.87 5.06 -13.77
C LEU A 40 -3.63 4.43 -14.36
N ARG A 41 -3.73 3.16 -14.76
CA ARG A 41 -2.59 2.46 -15.31
C ARG A 41 -2.03 3.17 -16.53
N LYS A 42 -2.92 3.61 -17.39
CA LYS A 42 -2.49 4.31 -18.61
C LYS A 42 -1.93 5.68 -18.30
N ALA A 43 -2.59 6.41 -17.44
CA ALA A 43 -2.15 7.77 -17.11
C ALA A 43 -0.81 7.78 -16.41
N ALA A 44 -0.57 6.84 -15.52
CA ALA A 44 0.68 6.79 -14.78
C ALA A 44 1.71 5.90 -15.43
N ASP A 45 1.37 5.30 -16.58
CA ASP A 45 2.28 4.43 -17.32
C ASP A 45 2.79 3.30 -16.42
N ILE A 46 1.87 2.56 -15.86
CA ILE A 46 2.19 1.47 -14.95
C ILE A 46 2.09 0.14 -15.66
N ALA A 47 3.07 -0.72 -15.42
CA ALA A 47 3.06 -2.03 -16.03
C ALA A 47 1.94 -2.89 -15.44
N PRO A 48 1.39 -3.82 -16.20
CA PRO A 48 0.33 -4.68 -15.69
C PRO A 48 0.74 -5.46 -14.43
N ASN A 49 1.99 -5.89 -14.36
CA ASN A 49 2.45 -6.60 -13.19
C ASN A 49 2.39 -5.74 -11.95
N THR A 50 2.71 -4.48 -12.10
CA THR A 50 2.68 -3.55 -10.97
C THR A 50 1.25 -3.30 -10.52
N MET A 51 0.33 -3.21 -11.47
CA MET A 51 -1.06 -3.07 -11.11
C MET A 51 -1.55 -4.27 -10.31
N THR A 52 -1.07 -5.45 -10.67
CA THR A 52 -1.42 -6.65 -9.94
C THR A 52 -0.93 -6.57 -8.51
N LYS A 53 0.30 -6.07 -8.32
CA LYS A 53 0.83 -5.92 -6.98
C LYS A 53 0.01 -4.93 -6.17
N LEU A 54 -0.40 -3.84 -6.80
CA LEU A 54 -1.22 -2.86 -6.10
C LEU A 54 -2.55 -3.48 -5.67
N ARG A 55 -3.13 -4.31 -6.50
CA ARG A 55 -4.39 -4.95 -6.14
C ARG A 55 -4.23 -5.94 -5.00
N ARG A 56 -3.04 -6.47 -4.83
CA ARG A 56 -2.77 -7.44 -3.77
C ARG A 56 -2.15 -6.80 -2.54
N ASP A 57 -2.05 -5.49 -2.50
CA ASP A 57 -1.44 -4.77 -1.39
C ASP A 57 0.01 -5.20 -1.19
N GLU A 58 0.72 -5.39 -2.27
CA GLU A 58 2.12 -5.76 -2.23
C GLU A 58 3.01 -4.53 -2.39
N PRO A 59 4.27 -4.60 -1.95
CA PRO A 59 5.17 -3.47 -2.08
C PRO A 59 5.41 -3.10 -3.52
N VAL A 60 5.43 -1.80 -3.77
CA VAL A 60 5.65 -1.28 -5.11
C VAL A 60 6.70 -0.17 -5.00
N ASN A 61 7.47 0.00 -6.04
CA ASN A 61 8.52 1.00 -6.10
C ASN A 61 7.93 2.38 -5.86
N LEU A 62 8.58 3.16 -5.01
CA LEU A 62 8.12 4.51 -4.71
C LEU A 62 8.08 5.41 -5.93
N ALA A 63 8.96 5.17 -6.90
CA ALA A 63 8.94 5.98 -8.10
C ALA A 63 7.61 5.81 -8.85
N ILE A 64 7.07 4.62 -8.82
CA ILE A 64 5.79 4.37 -9.46
C ILE A 64 4.67 5.03 -8.68
N LEU A 65 4.75 4.94 -7.35
CA LEU A 65 3.77 5.60 -6.52
C LEU A 65 3.82 7.11 -6.71
N GLY A 66 5.02 7.65 -6.94
CA GLY A 66 5.16 9.06 -7.22
C GLY A 66 4.45 9.48 -8.49
N ARG A 67 4.51 8.63 -9.52
CA ARG A 67 3.80 8.93 -10.75
C ARG A 67 2.29 8.92 -10.52
N ILE A 68 1.84 8.01 -9.67
CA ILE A 68 0.42 7.97 -9.34
C ILE A 68 0.04 9.25 -8.59
N CYS A 69 0.89 9.71 -7.70
CA CYS A 69 0.64 10.96 -6.99
C CYS A 69 0.48 12.11 -7.95
N ASP A 70 1.32 12.14 -8.99
CA ASP A 70 1.24 13.20 -9.99
C ASP A 70 -0.09 13.14 -10.73
N VAL A 71 -0.51 11.95 -11.10
CA VAL A 71 -1.74 11.79 -11.85
C VAL A 71 -2.95 12.16 -11.02
N LEU A 72 -2.94 11.75 -9.75
CA LEU A 72 -4.08 12.00 -8.89
C LEU A 72 -3.97 13.30 -8.10
N ASN A 73 -2.84 13.98 -8.23
CA ASN A 73 -2.58 15.23 -7.55
C ASN A 73 -2.75 15.05 -6.05
N CYS A 74 -2.02 14.10 -5.50
CA CYS A 74 -2.11 13.77 -4.08
C CYS A 74 -0.74 13.40 -3.54
N ASP A 75 -0.69 13.01 -2.29
CA ASP A 75 0.55 12.65 -1.61
C ASP A 75 0.57 11.16 -1.35
N TYR A 76 1.74 10.63 -0.98
CA TYR A 76 1.87 9.21 -0.69
C TYR A 76 0.89 8.76 0.39
N GLY A 77 0.68 9.58 1.39
CA GLY A 77 -0.24 9.23 2.46
C GLY A 77 -1.68 9.09 2.01
N ASP A 78 -2.00 9.66 0.85
CA ASP A 78 -3.33 9.54 0.29
C ASP A 78 -3.49 8.25 -0.50
N LEU A 79 -2.40 7.58 -0.79
CA LEU A 79 -2.42 6.37 -1.59
C LEU A 79 -2.37 5.12 -0.73
N MET A 80 -1.56 5.13 0.30
CA MET A 80 -1.31 3.93 1.06
C MET A 80 -1.33 4.18 2.54
N GLN A 81 -1.43 3.10 3.28
CA GLN A 81 -1.60 3.16 4.71
C GLN A 81 -0.89 1.98 5.33
N TYR A 82 -0.30 2.19 6.49
CA TYR A 82 0.29 1.10 7.24
C TYR A 82 -0.83 0.37 7.97
N VAL A 83 -0.85 -0.94 7.85
CA VAL A 83 -1.84 -1.74 8.52
C VAL A 83 -1.11 -2.77 9.37
N PRO A 84 -1.18 -2.67 10.69
CA PRO A 84 -0.49 -3.62 11.54
C PRO A 84 -1.04 -5.01 11.34
N GLU A 85 -0.16 -5.97 11.37
CA GLU A 85 -0.58 -7.33 11.22
C GLU A 85 -1.56 -7.78 12.27
N GLU A 86 -1.40 -7.27 13.45
CA GLU A 86 -2.29 -7.59 14.52
C GLU A 86 -3.72 -7.22 14.23
N ASN A 87 -3.90 -6.11 13.58
CA ASN A 87 -5.24 -5.68 13.23
C ASN A 87 -5.88 -6.69 12.31
N THR A 88 -5.09 -7.23 11.44
CA THR A 88 -5.60 -8.20 10.50
C THR A 88 -6.08 -9.43 11.24
N ASN A 89 -5.33 -9.83 12.22
CA ASN A 89 -5.71 -10.98 13.01
C ASN A 89 -6.97 -10.72 13.77
N ASP A 90 -7.08 -9.56 14.35
CA ASP A 90 -8.24 -9.21 15.10
C ASP A 90 -9.47 -9.30 14.25
N GLN A 91 -9.37 -8.89 13.06
CA GLN A 91 -10.49 -8.92 12.19
C GLN A 91 -10.98 -10.31 11.92
N LYS A 92 -10.11 -11.25 11.94
CA LYS A 92 -10.51 -12.57 11.70
C LYS A 92 -11.33 -13.09 12.81
N THR A 93 -11.03 -12.69 13.98
CA THR A 93 -11.80 -13.13 15.09
C THR A 93 -13.08 -12.37 15.17
#